data_2589cefc4f278312ef7379d619bbe3f6
#
_entry.id   2589cefc4f278312ef7379d619bbe3f6
#
_cell.length_a   1.000
_cell.length_b   1.000
_cell.length_c   1.000
_cell.angle_alpha   90.00
_cell.angle_beta   90.00
_cell.angle_gamma   90.00
#
_symmetry.space_group_name_H-M   'P 1'
#
loop_
_entity.id
_entity.type
_entity.pdbx_description
1 polymer ?
#
loop_
_entity_poly.entity_id
_entity_poly.type
_entity_poly.pdbx_seq_one_letter_code
_entity_poly.pdbx_strand_id
1 'polypeptide(L)'
;MVLGAGFGGLRAAISIAKKTGKEVILIDRNDYQTFTPTLYEIAATSKETANYLDLKKIVTFPIRELIRKYPIKFIQTNIEALDLINGDIHCSGNLKLKFDYLVLALGSETNYFDIPGLRENSLPLKTFMDALEIRNRIFNAVSEGKKNLKIVIGGGGSTGVELAGELQEWLCELKKEIQKCDASITIVEGASSILPGFDERIVKKALTRLRNLGINIINNEIIEKVILSEMMTKSGRKIFYDILIWAGGVQASNLMRALPLKKEEKRHQVVVAGKMECLPETPDLRLYGKVYGLGDSVCFFDPITEKPAPKVARAALLQADVVAHNIIEDLKGGGKHKVYIPKEYPYMISVGGKFAVAKLGSLIISGFAGWILKGLVELNYMISVMGVWKALKIWLKGIKIFIQNDRLG
;
A
#
# COMPACT_ATOMS: atom_id res chain seq x y z
N MET A 1 -2.91 -2.82 -23.25
CA MET A 1 -2.33 -3.74 -22.23
C MET A 1 -2.21 -3.02 -20.89
N VAL A 2 -2.40 -3.72 -19.77
CA VAL A 2 -2.31 -3.15 -18.41
C VAL A 2 -1.31 -3.98 -17.60
N LEU A 3 -0.31 -3.34 -17.02
CA LEU A 3 0.73 -3.97 -16.20
C LEU A 3 0.47 -3.68 -14.72
N GLY A 4 0.16 -4.71 -13.96
CA GLY A 4 -0.21 -4.67 -12.55
C GLY A 4 -1.73 -4.71 -12.32
N ALA A 5 -2.18 -5.65 -11.50
CA ALA A 5 -3.59 -5.86 -11.13
C ALA A 5 -3.91 -5.30 -9.72
N GLY A 6 -3.22 -4.24 -9.30
CA GLY A 6 -3.54 -3.49 -8.09
C GLY A 6 -4.84 -2.69 -8.23
N PHE A 7 -5.10 -1.76 -7.28
CA PHE A 7 -6.33 -0.95 -7.26
C PHE A 7 -6.61 -0.24 -8.59
N GLY A 8 -5.62 0.47 -9.11
CA GLY A 8 -5.79 1.25 -10.33
C GLY A 8 -5.76 0.40 -11.60
N GLY A 9 -4.81 -0.53 -11.71
CA GLY A 9 -4.67 -1.35 -12.94
C GLY A 9 -5.89 -2.25 -13.19
N LEU A 10 -6.41 -2.91 -12.16
CA LEU A 10 -7.64 -3.69 -12.28
C LEU A 10 -8.84 -2.81 -12.68
N ARG A 11 -8.96 -1.63 -12.07
CA ARG A 11 -10.02 -0.65 -12.40
C ARG A 11 -9.93 -0.18 -13.85
N ALA A 12 -8.73 0.15 -14.34
CA ALA A 12 -8.49 0.56 -15.71
C ALA A 12 -8.84 -0.56 -16.71
N ALA A 13 -8.33 -1.78 -16.47
CA ALA A 13 -8.59 -2.94 -17.33
C ALA A 13 -10.10 -3.25 -17.45
N ILE A 14 -10.81 -3.30 -16.31
CA ILE A 14 -12.26 -3.55 -16.30
C ILE A 14 -13.01 -2.42 -17.02
N SER A 15 -12.65 -1.16 -16.78
CA SER A 15 -13.34 -0.02 -17.36
C SER A 15 -13.19 0.02 -18.88
N ILE A 16 -11.97 -0.25 -19.41
CA ILE A 16 -11.70 -0.29 -20.84
C ILE A 16 -12.46 -1.48 -21.47
N ALA A 17 -12.27 -2.68 -20.96
CA ALA A 17 -12.88 -3.88 -21.50
C ALA A 17 -14.42 -3.80 -21.51
N LYS A 18 -15.04 -3.34 -20.41
CA LYS A 18 -16.50 -3.20 -20.28
C LYS A 18 -17.08 -2.21 -21.28
N LYS A 19 -16.40 -1.08 -21.53
CA LYS A 19 -16.96 0.00 -22.37
C LYS A 19 -16.65 -0.18 -23.86
N THR A 20 -15.55 -0.87 -24.21
CA THR A 20 -15.16 -1.06 -25.59
C THR A 20 -15.56 -2.41 -26.17
N GLY A 21 -15.79 -3.41 -25.31
CA GLY A 21 -15.94 -4.82 -25.72
C GLY A 21 -14.65 -5.44 -26.27
N LYS A 22 -13.54 -4.68 -26.33
CA LYS A 22 -12.27 -5.18 -26.85
C LYS A 22 -11.51 -5.98 -25.80
N GLU A 23 -10.70 -6.94 -26.25
CA GLU A 23 -9.81 -7.69 -25.38
C GLU A 23 -8.77 -6.75 -24.73
N VAL A 24 -8.62 -6.88 -23.41
CA VAL A 24 -7.57 -6.21 -22.64
C VAL A 24 -6.65 -7.27 -22.07
N ILE A 25 -5.35 -7.17 -22.30
CA ILE A 25 -4.36 -8.04 -21.66
C ILE A 25 -3.97 -7.40 -20.32
N LEU A 26 -4.19 -8.13 -19.22
CA LEU A 26 -3.80 -7.76 -17.86
C LEU A 26 -2.68 -8.67 -17.39
N ILE A 27 -1.56 -8.09 -16.97
CA ILE A 27 -0.38 -8.85 -16.52
C ILE A 27 -0.12 -8.53 -15.04
N ASP A 28 0.05 -9.57 -14.23
CA ASP A 28 0.54 -9.45 -12.85
C ASP A 28 1.34 -10.71 -12.48
N ARG A 29 2.30 -10.57 -11.57
CA ARG A 29 3.08 -11.70 -11.04
C ARG A 29 2.26 -12.60 -10.10
N ASN A 30 1.26 -12.02 -9.43
CA ASN A 30 0.36 -12.73 -8.53
C ASN A 30 -0.95 -13.09 -9.24
N ASP A 31 -1.58 -14.18 -8.86
CA ASP A 31 -2.92 -14.58 -9.31
C ASP A 31 -4.05 -13.91 -8.53
N TYR A 32 -3.69 -13.04 -7.57
CA TYR A 32 -4.62 -12.31 -6.72
C TYR A 32 -4.25 -10.84 -6.56
N GLN A 33 -5.26 -10.01 -6.36
CA GLN A 33 -5.11 -8.64 -5.87
C GLN A 33 -5.01 -8.67 -4.34
N THR A 34 -4.03 -7.95 -3.77
CA THR A 34 -3.94 -7.77 -2.32
C THR A 34 -4.70 -6.52 -1.89
N PHE A 35 -5.54 -6.67 -0.88
CA PHE A 35 -6.20 -5.55 -0.21
C PHE A 35 -5.27 -4.98 0.88
N THR A 36 -4.35 -4.14 0.46
CA THR A 36 -3.26 -3.62 1.30
C THR A 36 -3.68 -2.81 2.54
N PRO A 37 -4.87 -2.15 2.60
CA PRO A 37 -5.26 -1.37 3.78
C PRO A 37 -5.43 -2.17 5.07
N THR A 38 -5.52 -3.50 5.01
CA THR A 38 -5.69 -4.37 6.20
C THR A 38 -4.46 -5.22 6.51
N LEU A 39 -3.31 -4.97 5.86
CA LEU A 39 -2.09 -5.75 6.09
C LEU A 39 -1.56 -5.64 7.52
N TYR A 40 -1.70 -4.49 8.16
CA TYR A 40 -1.30 -4.29 9.54
C TYR A 40 -2.16 -5.14 10.52
N GLU A 41 -3.46 -5.34 10.23
CA GLU A 41 -4.34 -6.25 10.98
C GLU A 41 -3.90 -7.71 10.80
N ILE A 42 -3.52 -8.11 9.57
CA ILE A 42 -2.97 -9.45 9.31
C ILE A 42 -1.68 -9.69 10.11
N ALA A 43 -0.79 -8.69 10.15
CA ALA A 43 0.48 -8.76 10.87
C ALA A 43 0.30 -8.88 12.40
N ALA A 44 -0.84 -8.45 12.93
CA ALA A 44 -1.18 -8.46 14.35
C ALA A 44 -2.27 -9.49 14.72
N THR A 45 -2.61 -10.43 13.82
CA THR A 45 -3.63 -11.45 14.12
C THR A 45 -3.03 -12.71 14.71
N SER A 46 -3.56 -13.21 15.84
CA SER A 46 -3.14 -14.46 16.46
C SER A 46 -3.31 -15.68 15.55
N LYS A 47 -2.39 -16.65 15.67
CA LYS A 47 -2.49 -17.94 14.95
C LYS A 47 -3.70 -18.77 15.42
N GLU A 48 -4.15 -18.55 16.64
CA GLU A 48 -5.32 -19.20 17.22
C GLU A 48 -6.63 -18.61 16.68
N THR A 49 -6.64 -17.30 16.42
CA THR A 49 -7.81 -16.60 15.86
C THR A 49 -8.04 -16.93 14.40
N ALA A 50 -6.97 -16.98 13.58
CA ALA A 50 -7.08 -17.28 12.15
C ALA A 50 -5.82 -17.93 11.57
N ASN A 51 -6.03 -18.98 10.78
CA ASN A 51 -4.96 -19.65 10.03
C ASN A 51 -4.62 -18.89 8.72
N TYR A 52 -3.60 -19.37 8.01
CA TYR A 52 -3.17 -18.83 6.73
C TYR A 52 -4.29 -18.69 5.69
N LEU A 53 -5.11 -19.74 5.54
CA LEU A 53 -6.17 -19.77 4.55
C LEU A 53 -7.31 -18.80 4.86
N ASP A 54 -7.61 -18.60 6.15
CA ASP A 54 -8.61 -17.64 6.58
C ASP A 54 -8.16 -16.21 6.29
N LEU A 55 -6.93 -15.88 6.64
CA LEU A 55 -6.35 -14.56 6.38
C LEU A 55 -6.20 -14.30 4.88
N LYS A 56 -5.74 -15.28 4.11
CA LYS A 56 -5.65 -15.17 2.65
C LYS A 56 -7.01 -14.83 2.03
N LYS A 57 -8.09 -15.49 2.44
CA LYS A 57 -9.44 -15.28 1.90
C LYS A 57 -10.01 -13.89 2.15
N ILE A 58 -9.59 -13.20 3.21
CA ILE A 58 -10.11 -11.86 3.55
C ILE A 58 -9.27 -10.73 2.97
N VAL A 59 -7.99 -10.97 2.63
CA VAL A 59 -7.08 -9.93 2.16
C VAL A 59 -6.64 -10.10 0.71
N THR A 60 -6.86 -11.27 0.09
CA THR A 60 -6.52 -11.50 -1.31
C THR A 60 -7.76 -11.85 -2.13
N PHE A 61 -7.86 -11.25 -3.31
CA PHE A 61 -9.00 -11.43 -4.21
C PHE A 61 -8.50 -12.04 -5.53
N PRO A 62 -8.88 -13.30 -5.88
CA PRO A 62 -8.42 -13.96 -7.10
C PRO A 62 -8.75 -13.14 -8.34
N ILE A 63 -7.75 -12.72 -9.11
CA ILE A 63 -7.90 -11.83 -10.28
C ILE A 63 -8.85 -12.44 -11.29
N ARG A 64 -8.70 -13.74 -11.61
CA ARG A 64 -9.55 -14.45 -12.59
C ARG A 64 -11.04 -14.38 -12.23
N GLU A 65 -11.39 -14.38 -10.94
CA GLU A 65 -12.78 -14.24 -10.50
C GLU A 65 -13.30 -12.80 -10.67
N LEU A 66 -12.44 -11.80 -10.42
CA LEU A 66 -12.83 -10.40 -10.54
C LEU A 66 -13.09 -9.99 -11.99
N ILE A 67 -12.35 -10.58 -12.94
CA ILE A 67 -12.42 -10.22 -14.36
C ILE A 67 -13.33 -11.15 -15.19
N ARG A 68 -13.85 -12.26 -14.67
CA ARG A 68 -14.53 -13.31 -15.42
C ARG A 68 -15.68 -12.87 -16.34
N LYS A 69 -16.27 -11.71 -16.05
CA LYS A 69 -17.40 -11.13 -16.81
C LYS A 69 -16.97 -10.19 -17.94
N TYR A 70 -15.68 -9.98 -18.11
CA TYR A 70 -15.13 -8.97 -19.02
C TYR A 70 -14.18 -9.64 -20.03
N PRO A 71 -14.04 -9.12 -21.24
CA PRO A 71 -13.06 -9.61 -22.20
C PRO A 71 -11.64 -9.21 -21.79
N ILE A 72 -11.15 -9.81 -20.70
CA ILE A 72 -9.81 -9.56 -20.16
C ILE A 72 -9.04 -10.89 -20.16
N LYS A 73 -7.92 -10.91 -20.90
CA LYS A 73 -6.95 -12.01 -20.85
C LYS A 73 -5.95 -11.73 -19.74
N PHE A 74 -5.98 -12.54 -18.70
CA PHE A 74 -5.03 -12.46 -17.60
C PHE A 74 -3.83 -13.38 -17.85
N ILE A 75 -2.63 -12.79 -17.77
CA ILE A 75 -1.35 -13.49 -17.86
C ILE A 75 -0.63 -13.33 -16.53
N GLN A 76 -0.46 -14.43 -15.81
CA GLN A 76 0.33 -14.46 -14.59
C GLN A 76 1.79 -14.69 -14.96
N THR A 77 2.61 -13.63 -14.87
CA THR A 77 4.05 -13.68 -15.17
C THR A 77 4.78 -12.50 -14.55
N ASN A 78 6.10 -12.63 -14.38
CA ASN A 78 6.95 -11.49 -14.07
C ASN A 78 7.30 -10.75 -15.36
N ILE A 79 7.32 -9.42 -15.27
CA ILE A 79 7.82 -8.54 -16.33
C ILE A 79 9.30 -8.31 -16.03
N GLU A 80 10.16 -8.69 -16.97
CA GLU A 80 11.62 -8.61 -16.84
C GLU A 80 12.18 -7.33 -17.44
N ALA A 81 11.64 -6.93 -18.62
CA ALA A 81 12.03 -5.68 -19.27
C ALA A 81 10.87 -5.08 -20.09
N LEU A 82 10.94 -3.76 -20.29
CA LEU A 82 10.03 -3.01 -21.14
C LEU A 82 10.87 -2.18 -22.13
N ASP A 83 10.69 -2.44 -23.42
CA ASP A 83 11.23 -1.60 -24.49
C ASP A 83 10.10 -0.69 -25.00
N LEU A 84 10.05 0.52 -24.45
CA LEU A 84 9.03 1.51 -24.79
C LEU A 84 9.26 2.16 -26.16
N ILE A 85 10.42 1.97 -26.77
CA ILE A 85 10.76 2.51 -28.10
C ILE A 85 10.24 1.57 -29.17
N ASN A 86 10.45 0.27 -29.01
CA ASN A 86 10.02 -0.76 -29.97
C ASN A 86 8.64 -1.37 -29.63
N GLY A 87 8.06 -1.02 -28.47
CA GLY A 87 6.76 -1.51 -28.02
C GLY A 87 6.78 -2.95 -27.51
N ASP A 88 7.93 -3.45 -27.05
CA ASP A 88 8.10 -4.82 -26.59
C ASP A 88 8.06 -4.95 -25.07
N ILE A 89 7.35 -5.96 -24.59
CA ILE A 89 7.31 -6.37 -23.20
C ILE A 89 7.91 -7.75 -23.08
N HIS A 90 8.98 -7.86 -22.32
CA HIS A 90 9.66 -9.12 -22.05
C HIS A 90 9.21 -9.66 -20.70
N CYS A 91 8.66 -10.86 -20.72
CA CYS A 91 8.18 -11.58 -19.54
C CYS A 91 8.98 -12.84 -19.31
N SER A 92 8.90 -13.37 -18.08
CA SER A 92 9.53 -14.65 -17.73
C SER A 92 9.08 -15.78 -18.67
N GLY A 93 9.99 -16.73 -18.93
CA GLY A 93 9.74 -17.84 -19.85
C GLY A 93 9.84 -17.46 -21.33
N ASN A 94 10.61 -16.43 -21.67
CA ASN A 94 10.81 -15.93 -23.04
C ASN A 94 9.53 -15.43 -23.72
N LEU A 95 8.48 -15.13 -22.95
CA LEU A 95 7.26 -14.57 -23.48
C LEU A 95 7.48 -13.11 -23.87
N LYS A 96 7.27 -12.80 -25.17
CA LYS A 96 7.35 -11.46 -25.73
C LYS A 96 5.98 -11.01 -26.20
N LEU A 97 5.57 -9.80 -25.80
CA LEU A 97 4.27 -9.21 -26.12
C LEU A 97 4.45 -7.82 -26.69
N LYS A 98 3.52 -7.39 -27.53
CA LYS A 98 3.45 -6.00 -28.05
C LYS A 98 2.15 -5.33 -27.61
N PHE A 99 2.17 -3.99 -27.56
CA PHE A 99 1.00 -3.21 -27.16
C PHE A 99 0.73 -2.06 -28.12
N ASP A 100 -0.52 -1.66 -28.27
CA ASP A 100 -0.92 -0.39 -28.91
C ASP A 100 -1.07 0.71 -27.85
N TYR A 101 -1.66 0.33 -26.70
CA TYR A 101 -1.80 1.16 -25.50
C TYR A 101 -1.21 0.41 -24.32
N LEU A 102 -0.36 1.09 -23.55
CA LEU A 102 0.25 0.56 -22.35
C LEU A 102 -0.18 1.37 -21.12
N VAL A 103 -0.61 0.67 -20.07
CA VAL A 103 -0.91 1.27 -18.77
C VAL A 103 0.05 0.72 -17.73
N LEU A 104 0.94 1.57 -17.22
CA LEU A 104 1.89 1.26 -16.16
C LEU A 104 1.21 1.43 -14.80
N ALA A 105 0.85 0.31 -14.15
CA ALA A 105 0.16 0.27 -12.86
C ALA A 105 0.85 -0.68 -11.85
N LEU A 106 2.18 -0.78 -11.94
CA LEU A 106 3.02 -1.75 -11.19
C LEU A 106 3.13 -1.46 -9.69
N GLY A 107 2.54 -0.35 -9.22
CA GLY A 107 2.58 0.03 -7.82
C GLY A 107 3.96 0.51 -7.37
N SER A 108 4.30 0.21 -6.14
CA SER A 108 5.55 0.63 -5.50
C SER A 108 6.18 -0.51 -4.72
N GLU A 109 7.48 -0.39 -4.47
CA GLU A 109 8.27 -1.30 -3.63
C GLU A 109 8.74 -0.57 -2.37
N THR A 110 9.16 -1.33 -1.36
CA THR A 110 9.74 -0.77 -0.15
C THR A 110 11.03 -0.01 -0.49
N ASN A 111 11.12 1.23 -0.02
CA ASN A 111 12.35 2.03 -0.14
C ASN A 111 13.18 1.87 1.13
N TYR A 112 14.39 1.36 0.98
CA TYR A 112 15.35 1.24 2.08
C TYR A 112 16.34 2.40 2.14
N PHE A 113 16.20 3.42 1.24
CA PHE A 113 17.02 4.65 1.18
C PHE A 113 18.52 4.38 1.14
N ASP A 114 18.94 3.23 0.64
CA ASP A 114 20.33 2.76 0.62
C ASP A 114 21.00 2.78 2.00
N ILE A 115 20.20 2.69 3.08
CA ILE A 115 20.69 2.62 4.46
C ILE A 115 21.36 1.28 4.68
N PRO A 116 22.68 1.26 5.03
CA PRO A 116 23.42 0.03 5.21
C PRO A 116 22.78 -0.91 6.24
N GLY A 117 22.58 -2.17 5.87
CA GLY A 117 22.04 -3.23 6.70
C GLY A 117 20.54 -3.14 7.00
N LEU A 118 19.83 -2.10 6.54
CA LEU A 118 18.39 -1.96 6.82
C LEU A 118 17.57 -3.04 6.10
N ARG A 119 17.88 -3.34 4.85
CA ARG A 119 17.18 -4.38 4.07
C ARG A 119 17.33 -5.77 4.70
N GLU A 120 18.54 -6.09 5.13
CA GLU A 120 18.91 -7.41 5.65
C GLU A 120 18.39 -7.66 7.07
N ASN A 121 18.22 -6.60 7.85
CA ASN A 121 17.87 -6.70 9.27
C ASN A 121 16.46 -6.21 9.62
N SER A 122 15.62 -5.89 8.62
CA SER A 122 14.25 -5.45 8.87
C SER A 122 13.21 -6.23 8.08
N LEU A 123 11.99 -6.25 8.59
CA LEU A 123 10.81 -6.83 7.95
C LEU A 123 9.99 -5.73 7.31
N PRO A 124 9.77 -5.73 5.98
CA PRO A 124 8.86 -4.78 5.34
C PRO A 124 7.39 -5.13 5.62
N LEU A 125 6.48 -4.19 5.35
CA LEU A 125 5.03 -4.44 5.35
C LEU A 125 4.43 -3.90 4.04
N LYS A 126 4.51 -4.69 2.98
CA LYS A 126 4.02 -4.32 1.65
C LYS A 126 3.15 -5.38 1.01
N THR A 127 3.40 -6.64 1.32
CA THR A 127 2.69 -7.80 0.76
C THR A 127 1.99 -8.62 1.85
N PHE A 128 1.09 -9.50 1.45
CA PHE A 128 0.46 -10.46 2.36
C PHE A 128 1.51 -11.35 3.05
N MET A 129 2.55 -11.75 2.33
CA MET A 129 3.62 -12.58 2.90
C MET A 129 4.46 -11.82 3.93
N ASP A 130 4.72 -10.52 3.71
CA ASP A 130 5.41 -9.68 4.71
C ASP A 130 4.62 -9.60 6.01
N ALA A 131 3.30 -9.39 5.92
CA ALA A 131 2.42 -9.36 7.09
C ALA A 131 2.46 -10.69 7.88
N LEU A 132 2.46 -11.82 7.17
CA LEU A 132 2.58 -13.13 7.79
C LEU A 132 3.95 -13.36 8.43
N GLU A 133 5.03 -12.89 7.79
CA GLU A 133 6.37 -13.01 8.36
C GLU A 133 6.50 -12.20 9.65
N ILE A 134 6.01 -10.96 9.69
CA ILE A 134 5.95 -10.15 10.91
C ILE A 134 5.19 -10.90 12.00
N ARG A 135 3.97 -11.38 11.69
CA ARG A 135 3.16 -12.17 12.62
C ARG A 135 3.90 -13.36 13.18
N ASN A 136 4.53 -14.15 12.29
CA ASN A 136 5.21 -15.37 12.68
C ASN A 136 6.44 -15.09 13.54
N ARG A 137 7.23 -14.06 13.21
CA ARG A 137 8.41 -13.65 14.01
C ARG A 137 8.02 -13.24 15.42
N ILE A 138 6.98 -12.43 15.55
CA ILE A 138 6.49 -11.98 16.86
C ILE A 138 5.94 -13.16 17.66
N PHE A 139 5.09 -13.99 17.03
CA PHE A 139 4.51 -15.16 17.68
C PHE A 139 5.60 -16.12 18.18
N ASN A 140 6.60 -16.43 17.37
CA ASN A 140 7.69 -17.33 17.74
C ASN A 140 8.50 -16.76 18.93
N ALA A 141 8.87 -15.47 18.88
CA ALA A 141 9.61 -14.84 19.98
C ALA A 141 8.83 -14.90 21.31
N VAL A 142 7.51 -14.69 21.27
CA VAL A 142 6.66 -14.80 22.47
C VAL A 142 6.55 -16.25 22.94
N SER A 143 6.35 -17.21 22.01
CA SER A 143 6.22 -18.65 22.33
C SER A 143 7.52 -19.24 22.87
N GLU A 144 8.68 -18.73 22.45
CA GLU A 144 10.00 -19.10 22.98
C GLU A 144 10.31 -18.47 24.33
N GLY A 145 9.36 -17.74 24.91
CA GLY A 145 9.47 -17.14 26.24
C GLY A 145 10.37 -15.90 26.29
N LYS A 146 10.58 -15.20 25.14
CA LYS A 146 11.37 -13.97 25.10
C LYS A 146 10.76 -12.93 26.05
N LYS A 147 11.54 -12.53 27.05
CA LYS A 147 11.20 -11.45 27.99
C LYS A 147 11.61 -10.10 27.43
N ASN A 148 10.90 -9.03 27.81
CA ASN A 148 11.20 -7.66 27.39
C ASN A 148 11.36 -7.52 25.86
N LEU A 149 10.47 -8.16 25.07
CA LEU A 149 10.52 -8.13 23.61
C LEU A 149 10.47 -6.68 23.10
N LYS A 150 11.53 -6.26 22.40
CA LYS A 150 11.68 -4.91 21.84
C LYS A 150 11.36 -4.92 20.37
N ILE A 151 10.24 -4.34 19.97
CA ILE A 151 9.84 -4.16 18.59
C ILE A 151 10.07 -2.70 18.21
N VAL A 152 10.86 -2.48 17.16
CA VAL A 152 11.08 -1.14 16.61
C VAL A 152 10.40 -1.06 15.24
N ILE A 153 9.66 0.02 15.02
CA ILE A 153 9.03 0.35 13.73
C ILE A 153 9.71 1.59 13.18
N GLY A 154 10.46 1.44 12.10
CA GLY A 154 11.08 2.55 11.38
C GLY A 154 10.08 3.17 10.42
N GLY A 155 9.71 4.43 10.69
CA GLY A 155 8.72 5.21 9.96
C GLY A 155 7.40 5.39 10.71
N GLY A 156 7.07 6.63 11.01
CA GLY A 156 5.85 7.07 11.72
C GLY A 156 4.74 7.53 10.77
N GLY A 157 4.75 7.10 9.50
CA GLY A 157 3.64 7.29 8.57
C GLY A 157 2.40 6.48 8.94
N SER A 158 1.34 6.52 8.12
CA SER A 158 0.09 5.80 8.39
C SER A 158 0.30 4.31 8.68
N THR A 159 1.08 3.62 7.85
CA THR A 159 1.38 2.18 8.02
C THR A 159 2.07 1.89 9.35
N GLY A 160 3.07 2.69 9.73
CA GLY A 160 3.78 2.46 10.99
C GLY A 160 2.92 2.75 12.21
N VAL A 161 2.07 3.78 12.16
CA VAL A 161 1.12 4.13 13.22
C VAL A 161 0.05 3.06 13.39
N GLU A 162 -0.56 2.60 12.29
CA GLU A 162 -1.57 1.55 12.29
C GLU A 162 -1.01 0.24 12.83
N LEU A 163 0.16 -0.16 12.32
CA LEU A 163 0.83 -1.39 12.77
C LEU A 163 1.20 -1.33 14.25
N ALA A 164 1.76 -0.21 14.72
CA ALA A 164 2.15 -0.06 16.13
C ALA A 164 0.96 -0.23 17.07
N GLY A 165 -0.16 0.40 16.73
CA GLY A 165 -1.40 0.29 17.52
C GLY A 165 -1.91 -1.14 17.60
N GLU A 166 -2.05 -1.83 16.46
CA GLU A 166 -2.55 -3.20 16.42
C GLU A 166 -1.60 -4.21 17.06
N LEU A 167 -0.30 -4.06 16.86
CA LEU A 167 0.69 -4.93 17.51
C LEU A 167 0.66 -4.80 19.03
N GLN A 168 0.44 -3.59 19.57
CA GLN A 168 0.36 -3.39 21.01
C GLN A 168 -0.86 -4.09 21.61
N GLU A 169 -2.02 -3.99 20.97
CA GLU A 169 -3.24 -4.68 21.38
C GLU A 169 -3.04 -6.20 21.33
N TRP A 170 -2.50 -6.73 20.24
CA TRP A 170 -2.24 -8.16 20.07
C TRP A 170 -1.21 -8.69 21.08
N LEU A 171 -0.10 -7.98 21.32
CA LEU A 171 0.92 -8.40 22.30
C LEU A 171 0.36 -8.46 23.72
N CYS A 172 -0.51 -7.53 24.07
CA CYS A 172 -1.19 -7.57 25.36
C CYS A 172 -2.16 -8.76 25.47
N GLU A 173 -2.76 -9.19 24.35
CA GLU A 173 -3.61 -10.39 24.27
C GLU A 173 -2.81 -11.68 24.42
N LEU A 174 -1.71 -11.85 23.67
CA LEU A 174 -0.84 -13.03 23.71
C LEU A 174 -0.26 -13.28 25.13
N LYS A 175 -0.15 -12.25 25.94
CA LYS A 175 0.44 -12.31 27.29
C LYS A 175 -0.60 -12.28 28.41
N LYS A 176 -1.88 -12.48 28.12
CA LYS A 176 -2.94 -12.57 29.16
C LYS A 176 -2.65 -13.61 30.24
N GLU A 177 -2.02 -14.69 29.87
CA GLU A 177 -1.63 -15.75 30.83
C GLU A 177 -0.45 -15.35 31.75
N ILE A 178 0.30 -14.29 31.37
CA ILE A 178 1.51 -13.82 32.07
C ILE A 178 1.29 -12.39 32.58
N GLN A 179 0.35 -12.14 33.43
CA GLN A 179 -0.01 -10.91 34.18
C GLN A 179 0.67 -9.55 33.84
N LYS A 180 1.66 -9.44 32.92
CA LYS A 180 2.32 -8.21 32.46
C LYS A 180 2.59 -8.26 30.96
N CYS A 181 2.20 -7.21 30.24
CA CYS A 181 2.65 -6.99 28.88
C CYS A 181 4.14 -6.61 28.90
N ASP A 182 5.00 -7.61 28.71
CA ASP A 182 6.47 -7.49 28.81
C ASP A 182 7.11 -7.25 27.44
N ALA A 183 6.42 -6.50 26.57
CA ALA A 183 6.89 -6.09 25.27
C ALA A 183 6.82 -4.58 25.15
N SER A 184 7.74 -3.99 24.41
CA SER A 184 7.77 -2.57 24.12
C SER A 184 7.76 -2.32 22.61
N ILE A 185 6.92 -1.40 22.15
CA ILE A 185 6.90 -0.92 20.78
C ILE A 185 7.45 0.50 20.74
N THR A 186 8.38 0.75 19.82
CA THR A 186 8.96 2.06 19.60
C THR A 186 8.83 2.44 18.12
N ILE A 187 8.22 3.58 17.83
CA ILE A 187 8.22 4.19 16.50
C ILE A 187 9.42 5.12 16.40
N VAL A 188 10.24 4.99 15.36
CA VAL A 188 11.35 5.89 15.04
C VAL A 188 11.00 6.64 13.76
N GLU A 189 10.90 7.98 13.86
CA GLU A 189 10.46 8.84 12.75
C GLU A 189 11.50 9.95 12.49
N GLY A 190 11.85 10.15 11.22
CA GLY A 190 12.79 11.18 10.80
C GLY A 190 12.21 12.60 10.84
N ALA A 191 10.89 12.74 10.72
CA ALA A 191 10.21 14.02 10.81
C ALA A 191 10.01 14.46 12.28
N SER A 192 9.59 15.71 12.47
CA SER A 192 9.31 16.28 13.79
C SER A 192 8.06 15.70 14.49
N SER A 193 7.22 14.98 13.73
CA SER A 193 6.03 14.29 14.26
C SER A 193 5.69 13.08 13.43
N ILE A 194 4.96 12.13 14.03
CA ILE A 194 4.29 11.07 13.29
C ILE A 194 3.28 11.66 12.29
N LEU A 195 2.88 10.87 11.29
CA LEU A 195 1.91 11.23 10.25
C LEU A 195 2.29 12.56 9.56
N PRO A 196 3.54 12.69 9.05
CA PRO A 196 3.98 13.93 8.42
C PRO A 196 3.07 14.29 7.24
N GLY A 197 2.62 15.56 7.20
CA GLY A 197 1.72 16.05 6.15
C GLY A 197 0.22 15.80 6.38
N PHE A 198 -0.15 15.17 7.49
CA PHE A 198 -1.56 15.04 7.90
C PHE A 198 -2.04 16.26 8.70
N ASP A 199 -3.35 16.43 8.80
CA ASP A 199 -3.99 17.47 9.62
C ASP A 199 -3.55 17.34 11.09
N GLU A 200 -3.11 18.44 11.71
CA GLU A 200 -2.58 18.44 13.08
C GLU A 200 -3.56 17.87 14.12
N ARG A 201 -4.86 18.04 13.90
CA ARG A 201 -5.89 17.51 14.78
C ARG A 201 -5.92 15.95 14.74
N ILE A 202 -5.61 15.37 13.57
CA ILE A 202 -5.46 13.91 13.41
C ILE A 202 -4.19 13.45 14.13
N VAL A 203 -3.07 14.14 13.87
CA VAL A 203 -1.79 13.84 14.51
C VAL A 203 -1.95 13.86 16.03
N LYS A 204 -2.57 14.89 16.59
CA LYS A 204 -2.79 15.01 18.05
C LYS A 204 -3.61 13.84 18.61
N LYS A 205 -4.72 13.46 17.94
CA LYS A 205 -5.55 12.33 18.37
C LYS A 205 -4.81 11.00 18.30
N ALA A 206 -4.06 10.77 17.21
CA ALA A 206 -3.23 9.56 17.04
C ALA A 206 -2.12 9.49 18.11
N LEU A 207 -1.40 10.59 18.35
CA LEU A 207 -0.38 10.68 19.39
C LEU A 207 -0.93 10.37 20.78
N THR A 208 -2.08 10.96 21.12
CA THR A 208 -2.74 10.70 22.40
C THR A 208 -3.07 9.21 22.57
N ARG A 209 -3.65 8.58 21.54
CA ARG A 209 -4.00 7.16 21.57
C ARG A 209 -2.75 6.26 21.67
N LEU A 210 -1.71 6.51 20.87
CA LEU A 210 -0.47 5.73 20.92
C LEU A 210 0.20 5.81 22.31
N ARG A 211 0.23 7.00 22.92
CA ARG A 211 0.76 7.16 24.28
C ARG A 211 -0.05 6.41 25.31
N ASN A 212 -1.38 6.43 25.20
CA ASN A 212 -2.27 5.67 26.10
C ASN A 212 -2.09 4.16 25.94
N LEU A 213 -1.68 3.70 24.75
CA LEU A 213 -1.30 2.30 24.51
C LEU A 213 0.11 1.97 25.01
N GLY A 214 0.87 2.94 25.54
CA GLY A 214 2.23 2.73 26.01
C GLY A 214 3.29 2.63 24.92
N ILE A 215 2.98 3.11 23.70
CA ILE A 215 3.92 3.08 22.57
C ILE A 215 4.89 4.25 22.68
N ASN A 216 6.19 3.95 22.58
CA ASN A 216 7.25 4.95 22.58
C ASN A 216 7.37 5.58 21.17
N ILE A 217 7.61 6.90 21.13
CA ILE A 217 7.77 7.62 19.88
C ILE A 217 9.04 8.45 19.95
N ILE A 218 9.92 8.26 18.98
CA ILE A 218 11.20 8.97 18.85
C ILE A 218 11.15 9.71 17.50
N ASN A 219 10.95 11.01 17.55
CA ASN A 219 10.92 11.90 16.38
C ASN A 219 12.27 12.53 16.13
N ASN A 220 12.47 13.15 14.95
CA ASN A 220 13.69 13.82 14.49
C ASN A 220 14.91 12.89 14.44
N GLU A 221 14.70 11.59 14.29
CA GLU A 221 15.76 10.59 14.25
C GLU A 221 15.83 9.90 12.89
N ILE A 222 16.79 10.32 12.08
CA ILE A 222 17.05 9.72 10.78
C ILE A 222 17.97 8.53 10.99
N ILE A 223 17.55 7.36 10.52
CA ILE A 223 18.34 6.14 10.59
C ILE A 223 19.54 6.26 9.65
N GLU A 224 20.73 5.97 10.14
CA GLU A 224 21.99 6.02 9.40
C GLU A 224 22.45 4.63 8.97
N LYS A 225 22.40 3.66 9.88
CA LYS A 225 22.72 2.25 9.60
C LYS A 225 22.02 1.31 10.56
N VAL A 226 21.91 0.07 10.15
CA VAL A 226 21.32 -1.01 10.94
C VAL A 226 22.25 -2.20 10.96
N ILE A 227 22.47 -2.78 12.11
CA ILE A 227 23.16 -4.06 12.29
C ILE A 227 22.25 -4.99 13.06
N LEU A 228 22.65 -6.24 13.22
CA LEU A 228 21.86 -7.20 13.98
C LEU A 228 21.59 -6.68 15.41
N SER A 229 20.31 -6.53 15.76
CA SER A 229 19.83 -6.05 17.07
C SER A 229 20.13 -4.60 17.46
N GLU A 230 20.79 -3.79 16.63
CA GLU A 230 21.06 -2.38 16.89
C GLU A 230 20.79 -1.51 15.65
N MET A 231 20.11 -0.40 15.85
CA MET A 231 19.94 0.68 14.88
C MET A 231 20.68 1.91 15.36
N MET A 232 21.41 2.56 14.48
CA MET A 232 22.09 3.83 14.74
C MET A 232 21.43 4.95 13.93
N THR A 233 21.21 6.08 14.55
CA THR A 233 20.69 7.29 13.90
C THR A 233 21.80 8.30 13.62
N LYS A 234 21.52 9.27 12.74
CA LYS A 234 22.48 10.34 12.40
C LYS A 234 22.86 11.23 13.59
N SER A 235 22.03 11.27 14.64
CA SER A 235 22.37 11.95 15.88
C SER A 235 23.36 11.18 16.77
N GLY A 236 23.71 9.95 16.37
CA GLY A 236 24.56 9.02 17.16
C GLY A 236 23.78 8.19 18.18
N ARG A 237 22.44 8.32 18.23
CA ARG A 237 21.62 7.51 19.14
C ARG A 237 21.63 6.05 18.71
N LYS A 238 21.84 5.15 19.66
CA LYS A 238 21.73 3.70 19.49
C LYS A 238 20.38 3.22 20.02
N ILE A 239 19.64 2.46 19.22
CA ILE A 239 18.33 1.89 19.56
C ILE A 239 18.45 0.38 19.38
N PHE A 240 18.26 -0.36 20.48
CA PHE A 240 18.32 -1.82 20.48
C PHE A 240 16.94 -2.41 20.22
N TYR A 241 16.89 -3.47 19.40
CA TYR A 241 15.67 -4.17 19.04
C TYR A 241 15.86 -5.69 18.98
N ASP A 242 14.78 -6.43 19.14
CA ASP A 242 14.70 -7.85 18.81
C ASP A 242 14.07 -8.07 17.45
N ILE A 243 13.09 -7.21 17.08
CA ILE A 243 12.43 -7.22 15.78
C ILE A 243 12.37 -5.78 15.25
N LEU A 244 12.90 -5.56 14.07
CA LEU A 244 12.80 -4.30 13.34
C LEU A 244 11.82 -4.45 12.18
N ILE A 245 10.78 -3.60 12.14
CA ILE A 245 9.82 -3.53 11.05
C ILE A 245 10.03 -2.22 10.32
N TRP A 246 10.15 -2.28 8.99
CA TRP A 246 10.37 -1.10 8.17
C TRP A 246 9.10 -0.64 7.46
N ALA A 247 8.59 0.52 7.85
CA ALA A 247 7.44 1.22 7.27
C ALA A 247 7.81 2.64 6.79
N GLY A 248 9.10 2.92 6.57
CA GLY A 248 9.62 4.27 6.34
C GLY A 248 9.42 4.83 4.93
N GLY A 249 8.87 4.09 4.00
CA GLY A 249 8.53 4.62 2.69
C GLY A 249 8.56 3.63 1.54
N VAL A 250 8.11 4.14 0.38
CA VAL A 250 8.02 3.38 -0.87
C VAL A 250 8.65 4.15 -2.02
N GLN A 251 9.11 3.41 -3.03
CA GLN A 251 9.69 3.94 -4.27
C GLN A 251 9.14 3.20 -5.48
N ALA A 252 9.41 3.70 -6.67
CA ALA A 252 9.16 2.96 -7.90
C ALA A 252 10.04 1.70 -7.97
N SER A 253 9.52 0.63 -8.60
CA SER A 253 10.28 -0.59 -8.82
C SER A 253 11.50 -0.34 -9.71
N ASN A 254 12.51 -1.23 -9.62
CA ASN A 254 13.71 -1.14 -10.47
C ASN A 254 13.34 -1.16 -11.96
N LEU A 255 12.32 -1.93 -12.34
CA LEU A 255 11.80 -1.93 -13.70
C LEU A 255 11.36 -0.53 -14.15
N MET A 256 10.58 0.18 -13.31
CA MET A 256 10.12 1.54 -13.61
C MET A 256 11.27 2.56 -13.64
N ARG A 257 12.28 2.37 -12.78
CA ARG A 257 13.47 3.24 -12.73
C ARG A 257 14.32 3.14 -14.01
N ALA A 258 14.38 1.98 -14.64
CA ALA A 258 15.16 1.74 -15.85
C ALA A 258 14.51 2.29 -17.15
N LEU A 259 13.21 2.68 -17.12
CA LEU A 259 12.51 3.15 -18.32
C LEU A 259 13.02 4.53 -18.77
N PRO A 260 13.03 4.82 -20.09
CA PRO A 260 13.42 6.12 -20.64
C PRO A 260 12.29 7.16 -20.50
N LEU A 261 11.80 7.33 -19.29
CA LEU A 261 10.72 8.23 -18.90
C LEU A 261 11.23 9.24 -17.88
N LYS A 262 10.66 10.45 -17.88
CA LYS A 262 10.95 11.48 -16.87
C LYS A 262 10.59 10.97 -15.48
N LYS A 263 11.48 11.16 -14.50
CA LYS A 263 11.30 10.68 -13.12
C LYS A 263 11.34 11.82 -12.11
N GLU A 264 10.62 11.63 -11.04
CA GLU A 264 10.73 12.45 -9.83
C GLU A 264 11.97 12.00 -9.03
N GLU A 265 12.68 12.96 -8.41
CA GLU A 265 14.03 12.75 -7.87
C GLU A 265 14.07 11.85 -6.62
N LYS A 266 13.07 11.95 -5.71
CA LYS A 266 13.14 11.32 -4.39
C LYS A 266 12.73 9.84 -4.39
N ARG A 267 11.74 9.48 -5.18
CA ARG A 267 11.15 8.13 -5.20
C ARG A 267 11.28 7.45 -6.56
N HIS A 268 11.91 8.13 -7.51
CA HIS A 268 12.11 7.69 -8.89
C HIS A 268 10.81 7.27 -9.61
N GLN A 269 9.70 7.86 -9.21
CA GLN A 269 8.41 7.62 -9.85
C GLN A 269 8.34 8.31 -11.20
N VAL A 270 7.71 7.65 -12.18
CA VAL A 270 7.53 8.22 -13.52
C VAL A 270 6.60 9.43 -13.46
N VAL A 271 7.02 10.56 -14.03
CA VAL A 271 6.21 11.76 -14.11
C VAL A 271 5.18 11.61 -15.22
N VAL A 272 3.93 11.97 -14.92
CA VAL A 272 2.81 11.92 -15.87
C VAL A 272 2.20 13.31 -16.09
N ALA A 273 1.72 13.55 -17.30
CA ALA A 273 0.96 14.74 -17.66
C ALA A 273 -0.47 14.72 -17.11
N GLY A 274 -1.23 15.81 -17.28
CA GLY A 274 -2.61 15.89 -16.81
C GLY A 274 -3.55 14.80 -17.35
N LYS A 275 -3.32 14.31 -18.56
CA LYS A 275 -4.05 13.19 -19.15
C LYS A 275 -3.59 11.82 -18.66
N MET A 276 -2.66 11.78 -17.71
CA MET A 276 -1.98 10.59 -17.19
C MET A 276 -1.06 9.88 -18.21
N GLU A 277 -0.67 10.56 -19.29
CA GLU A 277 0.35 10.10 -20.20
C GLU A 277 1.73 10.21 -19.55
N CYS A 278 2.56 9.17 -19.68
CA CYS A 278 3.92 9.18 -19.20
C CYS A 278 4.77 10.15 -20.03
N LEU A 279 5.56 10.98 -19.36
CA LEU A 279 6.46 11.91 -20.03
C LEU A 279 7.76 11.20 -20.41
N PRO A 280 8.22 11.30 -21.67
CA PRO A 280 9.54 10.79 -22.05
C PRO A 280 10.65 11.54 -21.30
N GLU A 281 11.81 10.92 -21.18
CA GLU A 281 12.98 11.50 -20.49
C GLU A 281 13.48 12.76 -21.20
N THR A 282 13.47 12.76 -22.53
CA THR A 282 13.79 13.92 -23.37
C THR A 282 12.64 14.22 -24.33
N PRO A 283 12.41 15.51 -24.71
CA PRO A 283 11.25 15.89 -25.55
C PRO A 283 11.22 15.29 -26.95
N ASP A 284 12.38 14.92 -27.48
CA ASP A 284 12.57 14.33 -28.82
C ASP A 284 12.42 12.81 -28.82
N LEU A 285 12.40 12.17 -27.66
CA LEU A 285 12.23 10.73 -27.54
C LEU A 285 10.79 10.32 -27.89
N ARG A 286 10.65 9.48 -28.90
CA ARG A 286 9.36 8.93 -29.32
C ARG A 286 9.14 7.56 -28.70
N LEU A 287 8.05 7.43 -27.96
CA LEU A 287 7.59 6.16 -27.43
C LEU A 287 6.72 5.44 -28.46
N TYR A 288 6.79 4.11 -28.48
CA TYR A 288 5.87 3.30 -29.26
C TYR A 288 4.45 3.39 -28.66
N GLY A 289 3.46 3.60 -29.52
CA GLY A 289 2.06 3.70 -29.09
C GLY A 289 1.81 4.81 -28.05
N LYS A 290 0.83 4.59 -27.19
CA LYS A 290 0.52 5.50 -26.07
C LYS A 290 0.78 4.85 -24.74
N VAL A 291 1.61 5.46 -23.91
CA VAL A 291 2.00 4.97 -22.60
C VAL A 291 1.37 5.83 -21.51
N TYR A 292 0.51 5.24 -20.71
CA TYR A 292 -0.13 5.85 -19.54
C TYR A 292 0.43 5.30 -18.25
N GLY A 293 0.36 6.07 -17.18
CA GLY A 293 0.76 5.61 -15.87
C GLY A 293 -0.23 6.01 -14.79
N LEU A 294 -0.35 5.20 -13.71
CA LEU A 294 -1.27 5.47 -12.62
C LEU A 294 -0.84 4.82 -11.29
N GLY A 295 -1.43 5.29 -10.19
CA GLY A 295 -1.19 4.77 -8.84
C GLY A 295 0.20 5.12 -8.30
N ASP A 296 0.74 4.23 -7.47
CA ASP A 296 2.02 4.44 -6.79
C ASP A 296 3.24 4.40 -7.74
N SER A 297 3.06 3.86 -8.95
CA SER A 297 4.12 3.80 -9.98
C SER A 297 4.51 5.17 -10.52
N VAL A 298 3.63 6.16 -10.43
CA VAL A 298 3.79 7.46 -11.09
C VAL A 298 3.72 8.63 -10.13
N CYS A 299 4.30 9.75 -10.51
CA CYS A 299 4.18 11.04 -9.84
C CYS A 299 3.40 12.01 -10.73
N PHE A 300 2.26 12.46 -10.25
CA PHE A 300 1.49 13.56 -10.82
C PHE A 300 1.67 14.77 -9.93
N PHE A 301 2.18 15.87 -10.48
CA PHE A 301 2.24 17.15 -9.79
C PHE A 301 0.94 17.93 -10.04
N ASP A 302 0.29 18.33 -8.95
CA ASP A 302 -0.89 19.19 -9.01
C ASP A 302 -0.48 20.55 -9.59
N PRO A 303 -1.08 20.99 -10.70
CA PRO A 303 -0.69 22.24 -11.36
C PRO A 303 -0.99 23.51 -10.52
N ILE A 304 -1.81 23.39 -9.47
CA ILE A 304 -2.16 24.52 -8.60
C ILE A 304 -1.21 24.62 -7.41
N THR A 305 -0.94 23.47 -6.78
CA THR A 305 -0.13 23.42 -5.55
C THR A 305 1.32 23.06 -5.77
N GLU A 306 1.66 22.62 -6.99
CA GLU A 306 2.98 22.08 -7.39
C GLU A 306 3.44 20.87 -6.57
N LYS A 307 2.55 20.32 -5.72
CA LYS A 307 2.84 19.18 -4.87
C LYS A 307 2.47 17.86 -5.55
N PRO A 308 3.19 16.78 -5.24
CA PRO A 308 2.80 15.45 -5.70
C PRO A 308 1.41 15.04 -5.16
N ALA A 309 0.58 14.47 -6.03
CA ALA A 309 -0.70 13.91 -5.64
C ALA A 309 -0.51 12.80 -4.58
N PRO A 310 -1.40 12.68 -3.58
CA PRO A 310 -1.30 11.68 -2.53
C PRO A 310 -1.31 10.24 -3.06
N LYS A 311 -0.48 9.37 -2.48
CA LYS A 311 -0.39 7.94 -2.81
C LYS A 311 -1.41 7.15 -1.99
N VAL A 312 -2.66 7.21 -2.41
CA VAL A 312 -3.77 6.51 -1.77
C VAL A 312 -4.58 5.72 -2.80
N ALA A 313 -5.20 4.63 -2.40
CA ALA A 313 -5.99 3.77 -3.30
C ALA A 313 -7.06 4.57 -4.07
N ARG A 314 -7.70 5.55 -3.42
CA ARG A 314 -8.71 6.41 -4.06
C ARG A 314 -8.14 7.25 -5.20
N ALA A 315 -6.92 7.78 -5.05
CA ALA A 315 -6.23 8.50 -6.13
C ALA A 315 -5.98 7.57 -7.32
N ALA A 316 -5.45 6.38 -7.07
CA ALA A 316 -5.20 5.38 -8.11
C ALA A 316 -6.49 5.00 -8.89
N LEU A 317 -7.64 4.87 -8.20
CA LEU A 317 -8.93 4.59 -8.84
C LEU A 317 -9.38 5.75 -9.74
N LEU A 318 -9.26 7.00 -9.30
CA LEU A 318 -9.64 8.17 -10.11
C LEU A 318 -8.68 8.37 -11.30
N GLN A 319 -7.39 8.14 -11.12
CA GLN A 319 -6.41 8.14 -12.21
C GLN A 319 -6.74 7.06 -13.24
N ALA A 320 -7.12 5.87 -12.78
CA ALA A 320 -7.56 4.78 -13.65
C ALA A 320 -8.82 5.14 -14.47
N ASP A 321 -9.78 5.84 -13.87
CA ASP A 321 -10.97 6.32 -14.57
C ASP A 321 -10.63 7.35 -15.66
N VAL A 322 -9.60 8.21 -15.46
CA VAL A 322 -9.08 9.15 -16.45
C VAL A 322 -8.39 8.41 -17.59
N VAL A 323 -7.45 7.50 -17.27
CA VAL A 323 -6.73 6.69 -18.26
C VAL A 323 -7.69 5.87 -19.10
N ALA A 324 -8.64 5.17 -18.46
CA ALA A 324 -9.62 4.36 -19.18
C ALA A 324 -10.47 5.22 -20.13
N HIS A 325 -10.95 6.40 -19.67
CA HIS A 325 -11.72 7.32 -20.50
C HIS A 325 -10.91 7.77 -21.73
N ASN A 326 -9.66 8.16 -21.54
CA ASN A 326 -8.81 8.68 -22.61
C ASN A 326 -8.52 7.61 -23.68
N ILE A 327 -8.20 6.39 -23.23
CA ILE A 327 -8.00 5.25 -24.16
C ILE A 327 -9.29 4.92 -24.92
N ILE A 328 -10.46 4.95 -24.26
CA ILE A 328 -11.75 4.68 -24.90
C ILE A 328 -12.08 5.73 -25.96
N GLU A 329 -11.82 7.00 -25.70
CA GLU A 329 -12.05 8.07 -26.69
C GLU A 329 -11.09 7.97 -27.88
N ASP A 330 -9.82 7.63 -27.65
CA ASP A 330 -8.88 7.32 -28.73
C ASP A 330 -9.35 6.17 -29.62
N LEU A 331 -9.83 5.09 -29.01
CA LEU A 331 -10.33 3.91 -29.75
C LEU A 331 -11.62 4.18 -30.55
N LYS A 332 -12.34 5.25 -30.25
CA LYS A 332 -13.51 5.72 -31.02
C LYS A 332 -13.15 6.64 -32.21
N GLY A 333 -11.86 6.92 -32.41
CA GLY A 333 -11.39 7.81 -33.46
C GLY A 333 -11.15 9.24 -32.99
N GLY A 334 -11.07 9.47 -31.70
CA GLY A 334 -10.80 10.77 -31.07
C GLY A 334 -12.04 11.38 -30.43
N GLY A 335 -11.83 12.03 -29.29
CA GLY A 335 -12.86 12.66 -28.48
C GLY A 335 -12.27 13.60 -27.43
N LYS A 336 -13.09 14.11 -26.53
CA LYS A 336 -12.65 15.00 -25.46
C LYS A 336 -11.95 14.20 -24.35
N HIS A 337 -10.65 14.29 -24.29
CA HIS A 337 -9.86 13.70 -23.21
C HIS A 337 -10.15 14.36 -21.86
N LYS A 338 -10.06 13.56 -20.78
CA LYS A 338 -10.12 14.02 -19.40
C LYS A 338 -8.72 14.31 -18.86
N VAL A 339 -8.68 15.25 -17.95
CA VAL A 339 -7.50 15.58 -17.15
C VAL A 339 -7.76 15.13 -15.71
N TYR A 340 -6.75 14.54 -15.09
CA TYR A 340 -6.80 14.21 -13.67
C TYR A 340 -6.70 15.49 -12.83
N ILE A 341 -7.65 15.67 -11.95
CA ILE A 341 -7.68 16.77 -10.99
C ILE A 341 -7.58 16.16 -9.61
N PRO A 342 -6.49 16.37 -8.88
CA PRO A 342 -6.37 15.92 -7.49
C PRO A 342 -7.49 16.51 -6.64
N LYS A 343 -8.00 15.72 -5.73
CA LYS A 343 -9.02 16.14 -4.76
C LYS A 343 -8.49 15.94 -3.35
N GLU A 344 -9.02 16.68 -2.40
CA GLU A 344 -8.83 16.32 -1.01
C GLU A 344 -9.56 14.99 -0.76
N TYR A 345 -8.80 13.96 -0.39
CA TYR A 345 -9.36 12.64 -0.11
C TYR A 345 -9.68 12.51 1.36
N PRO A 346 -10.85 11.95 1.70
CA PRO A 346 -11.06 11.45 3.05
C PRO A 346 -9.96 10.43 3.39
N TYR A 347 -9.41 10.51 4.58
CA TYR A 347 -8.48 9.52 5.06
C TYR A 347 -8.80 9.09 6.48
N MET A 348 -8.47 7.85 6.77
CA MET A 348 -8.78 7.18 8.01
C MET A 348 -7.56 6.40 8.45
N ILE A 349 -7.22 6.49 9.73
CA ILE A 349 -6.05 5.85 10.31
C ILE A 349 -6.51 5.11 11.55
N SER A 350 -6.34 3.79 11.57
CA SER A 350 -6.54 2.97 12.76
C SER A 350 -5.39 3.18 13.74
N VAL A 351 -5.69 3.20 15.03
CA VAL A 351 -4.66 3.34 16.07
C VAL A 351 -4.95 2.34 17.19
N GLY A 352 -4.89 1.07 16.83
CA GLY A 352 -5.05 -0.08 17.72
C GLY A 352 -6.50 -0.35 18.13
N GLY A 353 -6.92 -1.59 17.98
CA GLY A 353 -8.25 -2.07 18.32
C GLY A 353 -9.36 -1.37 17.55
N LYS A 354 -10.49 -1.14 18.20
CA LYS A 354 -11.66 -0.49 17.59
C LYS A 354 -11.58 1.04 17.61
N PHE A 355 -10.40 1.59 17.38
CA PHE A 355 -10.15 3.02 17.38
C PHE A 355 -9.54 3.48 16.05
N ALA A 356 -10.22 4.38 15.35
CA ALA A 356 -9.66 5.06 14.19
C ALA A 356 -9.93 6.56 14.26
N VAL A 357 -9.11 7.33 13.54
CA VAL A 357 -9.30 8.76 13.33
C VAL A 357 -9.57 8.98 11.85
N ALA A 358 -10.73 9.52 11.52
CA ALA A 358 -11.19 9.78 10.16
C ALA A 358 -11.34 11.28 9.93
N LYS A 359 -10.89 11.76 8.75
CA LYS A 359 -11.14 13.12 8.26
C LYS A 359 -12.03 13.06 7.02
N LEU A 360 -13.13 13.79 7.07
CA LEU A 360 -14.11 13.98 5.99
C LEU A 360 -14.28 15.49 5.76
N GLY A 361 -13.53 16.06 4.82
CA GLY A 361 -13.48 17.51 4.68
C GLY A 361 -12.97 18.18 5.97
N SER A 362 -13.78 19.05 6.56
CA SER A 362 -13.46 19.71 7.85
C SER A 362 -13.78 18.88 9.09
N LEU A 363 -14.62 17.83 8.95
CA LEU A 363 -15.07 17.00 10.05
C LEU A 363 -14.03 15.95 10.42
N ILE A 364 -13.80 15.79 11.73
CA ILE A 364 -12.95 14.74 12.29
C ILE A 364 -13.77 13.87 13.22
N ILE A 365 -13.83 12.58 12.91
CA ILE A 365 -14.49 11.55 13.70
C ILE A 365 -13.40 10.64 14.27
N SER A 366 -13.47 10.29 15.54
CA SER A 366 -12.47 9.42 16.17
C SER A 366 -13.10 8.37 17.10
N GLY A 367 -12.35 7.36 17.46
CA GLY A 367 -12.81 6.26 18.28
C GLY A 367 -13.56 5.20 17.48
N PHE A 368 -14.52 4.55 18.12
CA PHE A 368 -15.32 3.48 17.53
C PHE A 368 -16.08 3.91 16.27
N ALA A 369 -16.66 5.12 16.28
CA ALA A 369 -17.34 5.67 15.10
C ALA A 369 -16.38 5.85 13.90
N GLY A 370 -15.16 6.28 14.14
CA GLY A 370 -14.12 6.35 13.10
C GLY A 370 -13.76 4.97 12.55
N TRP A 371 -13.67 3.96 13.41
CA TRP A 371 -13.39 2.58 13.03
C TRP A 371 -14.52 1.98 12.17
N ILE A 372 -15.80 2.18 12.56
CA ILE A 372 -16.93 1.77 11.72
C ILE A 372 -16.87 2.44 10.34
N LEU A 373 -16.62 3.74 10.31
CA LEU A 373 -16.54 4.48 9.05
C LEU A 373 -15.43 3.95 8.14
N LYS A 374 -14.25 3.59 8.70
CA LYS A 374 -13.17 2.92 7.97
C LYS A 374 -13.67 1.62 7.36
N GLY A 375 -14.30 0.76 8.15
CA GLY A 375 -14.83 -0.51 7.68
C GLY A 375 -15.88 -0.35 6.55
N LEU A 376 -16.73 0.67 6.61
CA LEU A 376 -17.71 0.97 5.53
C LEU A 376 -17.03 1.43 4.24
N VAL A 377 -15.93 2.19 4.32
CA VAL A 377 -15.16 2.59 3.14
C VAL A 377 -14.47 1.38 2.50
N GLU A 378 -13.94 0.47 3.29
CA GLU A 378 -13.36 -0.79 2.82
C GLU A 378 -14.41 -1.67 2.14
N LEU A 379 -15.56 -1.83 2.76
CA LEU A 379 -16.71 -2.55 2.17
C LEU A 379 -17.14 -1.94 0.83
N ASN A 380 -17.24 -0.63 0.75
CA ASN A 380 -17.58 0.06 -0.51
C ASN A 380 -16.59 -0.26 -1.64
N TYR A 381 -15.30 -0.30 -1.34
CA TYR A 381 -14.30 -0.75 -2.32
C TYR A 381 -14.54 -2.21 -2.74
N MET A 382 -14.70 -3.13 -1.78
CA MET A 382 -14.93 -4.54 -2.08
C MET A 382 -16.19 -4.74 -2.95
N ILE A 383 -17.27 -4.01 -2.67
CA ILE A 383 -18.50 -4.02 -3.48
C ILE A 383 -18.21 -3.60 -4.92
N SER A 384 -17.36 -2.59 -5.11
CA SER A 384 -17.05 -2.07 -6.44
C SER A 384 -16.30 -3.04 -7.34
N VAL A 385 -15.58 -4.01 -6.75
CA VAL A 385 -14.75 -4.97 -7.51
C VAL A 385 -15.34 -6.37 -7.59
N MET A 386 -16.14 -6.82 -6.61
CA MET A 386 -16.62 -8.20 -6.56
C MET A 386 -18.13 -8.38 -6.38
N GLY A 387 -18.88 -7.27 -6.27
CA GLY A 387 -20.32 -7.26 -6.06
C GLY A 387 -20.72 -7.40 -4.58
N VAL A 388 -21.98 -7.03 -4.27
CA VAL A 388 -22.47 -6.80 -2.90
C VAL A 388 -22.35 -8.04 -2.00
N TRP A 389 -22.91 -9.17 -2.44
CA TRP A 389 -23.02 -10.36 -1.58
C TRP A 389 -21.67 -10.97 -1.24
N LYS A 390 -20.75 -11.04 -2.23
CA LYS A 390 -19.41 -11.57 -2.00
C LYS A 390 -18.59 -10.62 -1.11
N ALA A 391 -18.66 -9.33 -1.37
CA ALA A 391 -18.00 -8.31 -0.58
C ALA A 391 -18.47 -8.34 0.89
N LEU A 392 -19.78 -8.38 1.12
CA LEU A 392 -20.34 -8.43 2.46
C LEU A 392 -19.91 -9.69 3.24
N LYS A 393 -19.90 -10.86 2.58
CA LYS A 393 -19.45 -12.12 3.20
C LYS A 393 -17.98 -12.06 3.62
N ILE A 394 -17.10 -11.55 2.76
CA ILE A 394 -15.67 -11.42 3.04
C ILE A 394 -15.44 -10.40 4.15
N TRP A 395 -16.09 -9.25 4.06
CA TRP A 395 -15.98 -8.16 5.03
C TRP A 395 -16.46 -8.58 6.43
N LEU A 396 -17.61 -9.23 6.56
CA LEU A 396 -18.12 -9.75 7.84
C LEU A 396 -17.18 -10.80 8.43
N LYS A 397 -16.58 -11.67 7.58
CA LYS A 397 -15.59 -12.64 8.04
C LYS A 397 -14.34 -11.92 8.56
N GLY A 398 -13.84 -10.90 7.85
CA GLY A 398 -12.72 -10.08 8.29
C GLY A 398 -12.99 -9.40 9.63
N ILE A 399 -14.11 -8.70 9.75
CA ILE A 399 -14.53 -8.06 11.01
C ILE A 399 -14.57 -9.07 12.16
N LYS A 400 -15.16 -10.25 11.96
CA LYS A 400 -15.21 -11.28 13.00
C LYS A 400 -13.82 -11.69 13.49
N ILE A 401 -12.87 -11.88 12.57
CA ILE A 401 -11.49 -12.26 12.90
C ILE A 401 -10.80 -11.12 13.66
N PHE A 402 -10.87 -9.89 13.14
CA PHE A 402 -10.17 -8.76 13.74
C PHE A 402 -10.76 -8.35 15.10
N ILE A 403 -12.09 -8.41 15.27
CA ILE A 403 -12.73 -8.16 16.57
C ILE A 403 -12.31 -9.19 17.62
N GLN A 404 -12.13 -10.47 17.24
CA GLN A 404 -11.69 -11.49 18.18
C GLN A 404 -10.24 -11.32 18.63
N ASN A 405 -9.45 -10.59 17.86
CA ASN A 405 -8.05 -10.31 18.13
C ASN A 405 -7.84 -9.06 18.98
N ASP A 406 -8.87 -8.20 19.09
CA ASP A 406 -8.80 -6.94 19.81
C ASP A 406 -9.27 -7.11 21.25
N ARG A 407 -8.53 -6.54 22.20
CA ARG A 407 -9.11 -6.23 23.50
C ARG A 407 -10.18 -5.15 23.33
N LEU A 408 -11.29 -5.36 23.99
CA LEU A 408 -12.30 -4.31 24.14
C LEU A 408 -11.65 -3.17 24.90
N GLY A 409 -11.26 -2.13 24.16
CA GLY A 409 -10.75 -0.89 24.74
C GLY A 409 -11.89 -0.01 25.24
#